data_a0748e276d86032e9c53a722f2d651dd
#
_entry.id   a0748e276d86032e9c53a722f2d651dd
#
_cell.length_a   1.000
_cell.length_b   1.000
_cell.length_c   1.000
_cell.angle_alpha   90.00
_cell.angle_beta   90.00
_cell.angle_gamma   90.00
#
_symmetry.space_group_name_H-M   'P 1'
#
loop_
_entity.id
_entity.type
_entity.pdbx_description
1 polymer ?
#
loop_
_entity_poly.entity_id
_entity_poly.type
_entity_poly.pdbx_seq_one_letter_code
_entity_poly.pdbx_strand_id
1 'polypeptide(L)'
;MESLGKAAVAEFVATFALIFVGAGAVIVASSGQLDLVGVALAHGFVLAVMVSVTGHISGGLVNPAVTIALWTAGRIGTQRGAVLIVAQMVGAVLGALLLRY
;
A
#
# COMPACT_ATOMS: atom_id res chain seq x y z
N MET A 1 16.92 -11.27 0.71
CA MET A 1 15.77 -10.41 1.03
C MET A 1 15.89 -9.93 2.47
N GLU A 2 15.41 -8.75 2.75
CA GLU A 2 15.45 -8.18 4.09
C GLU A 2 14.66 -9.02 5.10
N SER A 3 14.90 -8.76 6.39
CA SER A 3 14.20 -9.46 7.47
C SER A 3 12.68 -9.25 7.38
N LEU A 4 11.94 -10.15 7.97
CA LEU A 4 10.48 -10.06 7.99
C LEU A 4 10.00 -8.76 8.67
N GLY A 5 10.69 -8.34 9.74
CA GLY A 5 10.37 -7.08 10.42
C GLY A 5 10.52 -5.87 9.52
N LYS A 6 11.62 -5.80 8.78
CA LYS A 6 11.84 -4.70 7.83
C LYS A 6 10.82 -4.74 6.70
N ALA A 7 10.50 -5.93 6.20
CA ALA A 7 9.50 -6.09 5.17
C ALA A 7 8.11 -5.63 5.67
N ALA A 8 7.76 -5.98 6.89
CA ALA A 8 6.48 -5.55 7.48
C ALA A 8 6.40 -4.03 7.61
N VAL A 9 7.47 -3.38 8.09
CA VAL A 9 7.51 -1.91 8.18
C VAL A 9 7.39 -1.29 6.80
N ALA A 10 8.09 -1.83 5.80
CA ALA A 10 8.02 -1.32 4.44
C ALA A 10 6.61 -1.41 3.88
N GLU A 11 5.93 -2.54 4.08
CA GLU A 11 4.57 -2.72 3.59
C GLU A 11 3.57 -1.85 4.35
N PHE A 12 3.78 -1.65 5.64
CA PHE A 12 2.97 -0.71 6.42
C PHE A 12 3.07 0.71 5.85
N VAL A 13 4.29 1.20 5.65
CA VAL A 13 4.52 2.55 5.12
C VAL A 13 3.94 2.68 3.71
N ALA A 14 4.14 1.68 2.87
CA ALA A 14 3.68 1.72 1.48
C ALA A 14 2.15 1.76 1.39
N THR A 15 1.46 0.92 2.16
CA THR A 15 -0.01 0.92 2.14
C THR A 15 -0.59 2.14 2.81
N PHE A 16 0.04 2.62 3.89
CA PHE A 16 -0.33 3.90 4.49
C PHE A 16 -0.29 5.01 3.45
N ALA A 17 0.84 5.13 2.73
CA ALA A 17 1.00 6.16 1.71
C ALA A 17 -0.02 6.01 0.57
N LEU A 18 -0.25 4.78 0.11
CA LEU A 18 -1.20 4.53 -0.97
C LEU A 18 -2.61 4.98 -0.59
N ILE A 19 -3.07 4.64 0.60
CA ILE A 19 -4.41 5.01 1.04
C ILE A 19 -4.50 6.49 1.36
N PHE A 20 -3.49 7.05 2.06
CA PHE A 20 -3.50 8.47 2.40
C PHE A 20 -3.56 9.34 1.13
N VAL A 21 -2.69 9.07 0.17
CA VAL A 21 -2.65 9.83 -1.09
C VAL A 21 -3.83 9.48 -1.98
N GLY A 22 -4.14 8.19 -2.15
CA GLY A 22 -5.18 7.74 -3.07
C GLY A 22 -6.58 8.14 -2.61
N ALA A 23 -6.94 7.80 -1.38
CA ALA A 23 -8.24 8.20 -0.85
C ALA A 23 -8.31 9.72 -0.63
N GLY A 24 -7.18 10.34 -0.27
CA GLY A 24 -7.10 11.79 -0.19
C GLY A 24 -7.41 12.47 -1.52
N ALA A 25 -6.89 11.92 -2.62
CA ALA A 25 -7.20 12.42 -3.96
C ALA A 25 -8.70 12.31 -4.27
N VAL A 26 -9.35 11.22 -3.85
CA VAL A 26 -10.79 11.04 -4.03
C VAL A 26 -11.56 12.11 -3.26
N ILE A 27 -11.13 12.40 -2.03
CA ILE A 27 -11.77 13.44 -1.21
C ILE A 27 -11.64 14.81 -1.89
N VAL A 28 -10.45 15.14 -2.39
CA VAL A 28 -10.24 16.40 -3.11
C VAL A 28 -11.08 16.46 -4.38
N ALA A 29 -11.20 15.33 -5.09
CA ALA A 29 -12.03 15.26 -6.30
C ALA A 29 -13.51 15.50 -5.98
N SER A 30 -13.98 15.05 -4.82
CA SER A 30 -15.37 15.26 -4.43
C SER A 30 -15.73 16.72 -4.21
N SER A 31 -14.73 17.58 -3.97
CA SER A 31 -14.93 19.03 -3.84
C SER A 31 -14.85 19.75 -5.20
N GLY A 32 -14.60 19.04 -6.28
CA GLY A 32 -14.51 19.60 -7.62
C GLY A 32 -13.13 20.16 -7.98
N GLN A 33 -12.13 20.01 -7.09
CA GLN A 33 -10.79 20.55 -7.33
C GLN A 33 -9.86 19.58 -8.06
N LEU A 34 -10.33 18.38 -8.32
CA LEU A 34 -9.54 17.36 -9.00
C LEU A 34 -10.49 16.50 -9.82
N ASP A 35 -10.08 16.13 -11.02
CA ASP A 35 -10.89 15.27 -11.88
C ASP A 35 -10.46 13.79 -11.75
N LEU A 36 -11.14 12.92 -12.48
CA LEU A 36 -10.85 11.49 -12.45
C LEU A 36 -9.43 11.19 -12.92
N VAL A 37 -8.93 11.92 -13.91
CA VAL A 37 -7.54 11.73 -14.37
C VAL A 37 -6.57 12.06 -13.26
N GLY A 38 -6.82 13.14 -12.51
CA GLY A 38 -5.99 13.51 -11.36
C GLY A 38 -5.99 12.42 -10.27
N VAL A 39 -7.16 11.84 -10.00
CA VAL A 39 -7.27 10.73 -9.03
C VAL A 39 -6.46 9.53 -9.51
N ALA A 40 -6.57 9.17 -10.79
CA ALA A 40 -5.83 8.06 -11.37
C ALA A 40 -4.32 8.29 -11.31
N LEU A 41 -3.86 9.51 -11.62
CA LEU A 41 -2.44 9.86 -11.56
C LEU A 41 -1.92 9.82 -10.13
N ALA A 42 -2.71 10.28 -9.16
CA ALA A 42 -2.31 10.24 -7.75
C ALA A 42 -2.06 8.79 -7.30
N HIS A 43 -2.97 7.88 -7.65
CA HIS A 43 -2.81 6.46 -7.34
C HIS A 43 -1.59 5.87 -8.04
N GLY A 44 -1.45 6.12 -9.34
CA GLY A 44 -0.35 5.58 -10.12
C GLY A 44 1.01 6.07 -9.62
N PHE A 45 1.14 7.36 -9.32
CA PHE A 45 2.41 7.92 -8.87
C PHE A 45 2.78 7.45 -7.46
N VAL A 46 1.84 7.44 -6.51
CA VAL A 46 2.17 6.96 -5.16
C VAL A 46 2.53 5.47 -5.20
N LEU A 47 1.83 4.68 -6.00
CA LEU A 47 2.15 3.27 -6.13
C LEU A 47 3.54 3.09 -6.74
N ALA A 48 3.85 3.81 -7.82
CA ALA A 48 5.16 3.71 -8.48
C ALA A 48 6.29 4.09 -7.52
N VAL A 49 6.12 5.17 -6.76
CA VAL A 49 7.11 5.60 -5.78
C VAL A 49 7.30 4.53 -4.70
N MET A 50 6.20 4.04 -4.13
CA MET A 50 6.29 3.10 -3.02
C MET A 50 6.82 1.74 -3.46
N VAL A 51 6.46 1.25 -4.64
CA VAL A 51 7.05 0.02 -5.19
C VAL A 51 8.55 0.21 -5.42
N SER A 52 8.96 1.36 -5.94
CA SER A 52 10.38 1.65 -6.16
C SER A 52 11.17 1.68 -4.84
N VAL A 53 10.56 2.25 -3.80
CA VAL A 53 11.22 2.37 -2.48
C VAL A 53 11.26 1.02 -1.75
N THR A 54 10.19 0.23 -1.82
CA THR A 54 10.03 -0.97 -1.00
C THR A 54 10.35 -2.27 -1.74
N GLY A 55 10.51 -2.22 -3.06
CA GLY A 55 10.69 -3.43 -3.86
C GLY A 55 11.87 -4.28 -3.40
N HIS A 56 12.99 -3.67 -3.04
CA HIS A 56 14.17 -4.39 -2.56
C HIS A 56 14.10 -4.76 -1.08
N ILE A 57 13.08 -4.30 -0.36
CA ILE A 57 12.92 -4.57 1.07
C ILE A 57 11.85 -5.65 1.28
N SER A 58 10.66 -5.44 0.74
CA SER A 58 9.52 -6.34 0.95
C SER A 58 9.01 -7.01 -0.32
N GLY A 59 9.47 -6.57 -1.48
CA GLY A 59 8.94 -6.99 -2.78
C GLY A 59 7.93 -6.01 -3.36
N GLY A 60 7.57 -4.96 -2.63
CA GLY A 60 6.67 -3.93 -3.14
C GLY A 60 5.27 -4.43 -3.42
N LEU A 61 4.73 -5.27 -2.55
CA LEU A 61 3.41 -5.88 -2.76
C LEU A 61 2.28 -4.88 -2.58
N VAL A 62 2.34 -4.11 -1.51
CA VAL A 62 1.49 -2.94 -1.21
C VAL A 62 -0.02 -3.24 -1.20
N ASN A 63 -0.40 -4.51 -1.26
CA ASN A 63 -1.80 -4.88 -1.45
C ASN A 63 -2.03 -6.29 -0.91
N PRO A 64 -3.03 -6.49 0.00
CA PRO A 64 -3.35 -7.83 0.48
C PRO A 64 -3.74 -8.80 -0.63
N ALA A 65 -4.42 -8.33 -1.68
CA ALA A 65 -4.82 -9.20 -2.79
C ALA A 65 -3.60 -9.72 -3.54
N VAL A 66 -2.61 -8.86 -3.79
CA VAL A 66 -1.35 -9.26 -4.43
C VAL A 66 -0.62 -10.25 -3.54
N THR A 67 -0.59 -10.00 -2.23
CA THR A 67 0.07 -10.87 -1.26
C THR A 67 -0.59 -12.24 -1.23
N ILE A 68 -1.92 -12.30 -1.20
CA ILE A 68 -2.67 -13.56 -1.25
C ILE A 68 -2.38 -14.31 -2.55
N ALA A 69 -2.33 -13.60 -3.68
CA ALA A 69 -2.05 -14.22 -4.97
C ALA A 69 -0.66 -14.87 -4.98
N LEU A 70 0.35 -14.17 -4.47
CA LEU A 70 1.70 -14.72 -4.39
C LEU A 70 1.79 -15.90 -3.42
N TRP A 71 1.07 -15.82 -2.31
CA TRP A 71 1.01 -16.91 -1.34
C TRP A 71 0.37 -18.16 -1.95
N THR A 72 -0.77 -18.02 -2.61
CA THR A 72 -1.45 -19.16 -3.26
C THR A 72 -0.63 -19.72 -4.41
N ALA A 73 0.18 -18.89 -5.07
CA ALA A 73 1.08 -19.32 -6.13
C ALA A 73 2.37 -19.97 -5.60
N GLY A 74 2.54 -20.04 -4.28
CA GLY A 74 3.73 -20.63 -3.68
C GLY A 74 4.99 -19.76 -3.72
N ARG A 75 4.83 -18.47 -4.00
CA ARG A 75 5.95 -17.54 -4.11
C ARG A 75 6.40 -16.98 -2.77
N ILE A 76 5.52 -16.96 -1.78
CA ILE A 76 5.84 -16.56 -0.42
C ILE A 76 5.24 -17.57 0.56
N GLY A 77 5.89 -17.71 1.73
CA GLY A 77 5.42 -18.63 2.77
C GLY A 77 4.24 -18.06 3.55
N THR A 78 3.59 -18.93 4.31
CA THR A 78 2.39 -18.54 5.08
C THR A 78 2.70 -17.51 6.15
N GLN A 79 3.80 -17.68 6.90
CA GLN A 79 4.17 -16.71 7.94
C GLN A 79 4.42 -15.33 7.36
N ARG A 80 5.19 -15.27 6.29
CA ARG A 80 5.50 -14.00 5.63
C ARG A 80 4.23 -13.36 5.07
N GLY A 81 3.41 -14.15 4.38
CA GLY A 81 2.15 -13.66 3.82
C GLY A 81 1.23 -13.08 4.88
N ALA A 82 1.05 -13.80 5.99
CA ALA A 82 0.19 -13.34 7.08
C ALA A 82 0.70 -12.04 7.70
N VAL A 83 2.00 -11.95 7.98
CA VAL A 83 2.60 -10.76 8.59
C VAL A 83 2.46 -9.56 7.65
N LEU A 84 2.74 -9.74 6.36
CA LEU A 84 2.64 -8.63 5.41
C LEU A 84 1.20 -8.16 5.24
N ILE A 85 0.23 -9.08 5.22
CA ILE A 85 -1.19 -8.71 5.13
C ILE A 85 -1.60 -7.87 6.35
N VAL A 86 -1.21 -8.30 7.55
CA VAL A 86 -1.52 -7.53 8.77
C VAL A 86 -0.90 -6.14 8.70
N ALA A 87 0.37 -6.03 8.30
CA ALA A 87 1.05 -4.75 8.16
C ALA A 87 0.35 -3.84 7.15
N GLN A 88 -0.06 -4.42 6.02
CA GLN A 88 -0.77 -3.69 4.97
C GLN A 88 -2.13 -3.18 5.47
N MET A 89 -2.88 -4.03 6.17
CA MET A 89 -4.19 -3.65 6.69
C MET A 89 -4.07 -2.53 7.73
N VAL A 90 -3.11 -2.64 8.65
CA VAL A 90 -2.89 -1.60 9.67
C VAL A 90 -2.48 -0.29 9.01
N GLY A 91 -1.57 -0.34 8.05
CA GLY A 91 -1.14 0.86 7.31
C GLY A 91 -2.29 1.53 6.60
N ALA A 92 -3.12 0.74 5.92
CA ALA A 92 -4.28 1.27 5.18
C ALA A 92 -5.29 1.93 6.12
N VAL A 93 -5.60 1.29 7.26
CA VAL A 93 -6.54 1.84 8.24
C VAL A 93 -6.02 3.15 8.81
N LEU A 94 -4.74 3.22 9.17
CA LEU A 94 -4.17 4.45 9.72
C LEU A 94 -4.15 5.57 8.68
N GLY A 95 -3.86 5.25 7.43
CA GLY A 95 -3.92 6.24 6.34
C GLY A 95 -5.33 6.81 6.19
N ALA A 96 -6.34 5.94 6.23
CA ALA A 96 -7.74 6.36 6.14
C ALA A 96 -8.17 7.19 7.35
N LEU A 97 -7.73 6.80 8.55
CA LEU A 97 -8.07 7.53 9.77
C LEU A 97 -7.52 8.96 9.77
N LEU A 98 -6.29 9.15 9.26
CA LEU A 98 -5.72 10.49 9.18
C LEU A 98 -6.52 11.41 8.27
N LEU A 99 -7.19 10.87 7.26
CA LEU A 99 -7.99 11.67 6.35
C LEU A 99 -9.28 12.20 6.98
N ARG A 100 -9.69 11.64 8.12
CA ARG A 100 -10.88 12.13 8.83
C ARG A 100 -10.64 13.48 9.50
N TYR A 101 -9.40 13.79 9.79
CA TYR A 101 -9.02 14.99 10.52
C TYR A 101 -8.25 15.95 9.64
#